data_58634c94be7f1b1d55a28370c8d52b9b
#
_entry.id   58634c94be7f1b1d55a28370c8d52b9b
#
_cell.length_a   1.000
_cell.length_b   1.000
_cell.length_c   1.000
_cell.angle_alpha   90.00
_cell.angle_beta   90.00
_cell.angle_gamma   90.00
#
_symmetry.space_group_name_H-M   'P 1'
#
loop_
_entity.id
_entity.type
_entity.pdbx_description
1 polymer ?
#
loop_
_entity_poly.entity_id
_entity_poly.type
_entity_poly.pdbx_seq_one_letter_code
_entity_poly.pdbx_strand_id
1 'polypeptide(L)'
;ELLSNGDGLIRFKGEWVRVDAQKVRDLMDRWTKAARMMSSLGIPLVQGLRLLVNGPSDQLAQLPEPDEDCVVEPGRDLRQALDILAGEVPVSVPELAPRLNALMRPYQKEGFSFLYRVTERGFGACLADDMGLGKTLQAIAWLDALRREGRLEGLPALIVAPASLLSNWKEEAERFAPELALRIMHPSAPDSWQPEEIPRREGCHAVITTYGMAARTPALAGLHFPAIILDEAQAIKNAGSARSRAIRSLHGERRAALSGTPVENNLNELWSLMEFLNPGLLGGRKSFEAFTRSLERGYAPLRRLVRPFILRRMKT
;
A
#
# COMPACT_ATOMS: atom_id res chain seq x y z
N GLU A 1 -44.47 -3.34 -1.13
CA GLU A 1 -45.46 -4.44 -1.10
C GLU A 1 -45.12 -5.52 -0.06
N LEU A 2 -43.87 -5.95 0.12
CA LEU A 2 -43.46 -6.96 1.12
C LEU A 2 -43.69 -6.55 2.58
N LEU A 3 -43.78 -5.26 2.87
CA LEU A 3 -43.91 -4.69 4.23
C LEU A 3 -45.37 -4.36 4.62
N SER A 4 -46.29 -4.45 3.68
CA SER A 4 -47.71 -4.06 3.91
C SER A 4 -48.59 -5.20 4.44
N ASN A 5 -48.14 -6.45 4.40
CA ASN A 5 -48.98 -7.62 4.68
C ASN A 5 -48.70 -8.37 6.00
N GLY A 6 -47.90 -7.83 6.93
CA GLY A 6 -47.59 -8.52 8.19
C GLY A 6 -46.77 -9.81 7.99
N ASP A 7 -46.56 -10.56 9.10
CA ASP A 7 -45.87 -11.86 9.05
C ASP A 7 -46.70 -12.86 8.23
N GLY A 8 -46.13 -13.40 7.15
CA GLY A 8 -46.83 -14.31 6.26
C GLY A 8 -45.94 -15.08 5.29
N LEU A 9 -46.58 -16.01 4.58
CA LEU A 9 -45.95 -16.73 3.47
C LEU A 9 -46.09 -15.91 2.19
N ILE A 10 -44.95 -15.60 1.56
CA ILE A 10 -44.94 -14.94 0.25
C ILE A 10 -44.29 -15.86 -0.78
N ARG A 11 -44.72 -15.73 -2.05
CA ARG A 11 -44.12 -16.49 -3.16
C ARG A 11 -42.97 -15.70 -3.75
N PHE A 12 -41.72 -16.16 -3.54
CA PHE A 12 -40.52 -15.56 -4.08
C PHE A 12 -39.83 -16.55 -5.01
N LYS A 13 -39.55 -16.15 -6.24
CA LYS A 13 -38.97 -17.01 -7.30
C LYS A 13 -39.65 -18.38 -7.48
N GLY A 14 -40.94 -18.46 -7.19
CA GLY A 14 -41.72 -19.70 -7.35
C GLY A 14 -41.85 -20.54 -6.08
N GLU A 15 -41.15 -20.27 -5.03
CA GLU A 15 -41.19 -20.95 -3.73
C GLU A 15 -41.93 -20.13 -2.68
N TRP A 16 -42.58 -20.82 -1.71
CA TRP A 16 -43.23 -20.18 -0.59
C TRP A 16 -42.22 -19.95 0.54
N VAL A 17 -41.95 -18.68 0.82
CA VAL A 17 -41.00 -18.26 1.87
C VAL A 17 -41.76 -17.60 3.01
N ARG A 18 -41.49 -18.00 4.24
CA ARG A 18 -42.04 -17.34 5.42
C ARG A 18 -41.23 -16.08 5.70
N VAL A 19 -41.89 -14.93 5.67
CA VAL A 19 -41.25 -13.63 5.90
C VAL A 19 -41.73 -13.09 7.26
N ASP A 20 -40.75 -12.78 8.09
CA ASP A 20 -40.92 -12.03 9.32
C ASP A 20 -40.75 -10.53 8.98
N ALA A 21 -41.86 -9.82 8.93
CA ALA A 21 -41.90 -8.41 8.53
C ALA A 21 -41.08 -7.51 9.45
N GLN A 22 -40.85 -7.90 10.72
CA GLN A 22 -40.03 -7.15 11.65
C GLN A 22 -38.56 -7.31 11.32
N LYS A 23 -38.10 -8.54 11.06
CA LYS A 23 -36.71 -8.81 10.64
C LYS A 23 -36.37 -8.11 9.33
N VAL A 24 -37.31 -8.10 8.38
CA VAL A 24 -37.11 -7.37 7.10
C VAL A 24 -37.01 -5.87 7.33
N ARG A 25 -37.83 -5.27 8.19
CA ARG A 25 -37.76 -3.86 8.55
C ARG A 25 -36.42 -3.52 9.23
N ASP A 26 -36.04 -4.31 10.22
CA ASP A 26 -34.77 -4.12 10.94
C ASP A 26 -33.58 -4.24 9.98
N LEU A 27 -33.62 -5.18 9.03
CA LEU A 27 -32.62 -5.33 7.99
C LEU A 27 -32.58 -4.11 7.06
N MET A 28 -33.73 -3.66 6.58
CA MET A 28 -33.83 -2.48 5.70
C MET A 28 -33.38 -1.20 6.40
N ASP A 29 -33.69 -1.01 7.68
CA ASP A 29 -33.23 0.14 8.46
C ASP A 29 -31.72 0.11 8.66
N ARG A 30 -31.15 -1.07 8.94
CA ARG A 30 -29.70 -1.27 9.03
C ARG A 30 -29.02 -0.98 7.69
N TRP A 31 -29.56 -1.49 6.57
CA TRP A 31 -29.06 -1.23 5.23
C TRP A 31 -29.20 0.23 4.82
N THR A 32 -30.31 0.89 5.15
CA THR A 32 -30.52 2.30 4.85
C THR A 32 -29.56 3.18 5.64
N LYS A 33 -29.30 2.83 6.90
CA LYS A 33 -28.30 3.52 7.74
C LYS A 33 -26.89 3.30 7.20
N ALA A 34 -26.55 2.08 6.83
CA ALA A 34 -25.27 1.74 6.20
C ALA A 34 -25.11 2.47 4.86
N ALA A 35 -26.11 2.43 3.98
CA ALA A 35 -26.09 3.12 2.69
C ALA A 35 -25.92 4.65 2.82
N ARG A 36 -26.58 5.27 3.81
CA ARG A 36 -26.39 6.72 4.10
C ARG A 36 -24.98 7.00 4.61
N MET A 37 -24.42 6.18 5.49
CA MET A 37 -23.03 6.33 5.92
C MET A 37 -22.06 6.15 4.74
N MET A 38 -22.32 5.20 3.85
CA MET A 38 -21.50 4.93 2.68
C MET A 38 -21.58 6.02 1.62
N SER A 39 -22.77 6.59 1.39
CA SER A 39 -22.98 7.66 0.41
C SER A 39 -22.48 9.03 0.86
N SER A 40 -22.44 9.29 2.18
CA SER A 40 -22.01 10.59 2.72
C SER A 40 -20.50 10.73 2.88
N LEU A 41 -19.76 9.63 3.00
CA LEU A 41 -18.32 9.62 3.31
C LEU A 41 -17.44 9.14 2.16
N GLY A 42 -18.00 8.53 1.09
CA GLY A 42 -17.20 7.80 0.11
C GLY A 42 -16.32 6.75 0.80
N ILE A 43 -16.53 5.46 0.57
CA ILE A 43 -15.65 4.45 1.19
C ILE A 43 -14.29 4.55 0.50
N PRO A 44 -13.20 4.87 1.22
CA PRO A 44 -11.88 4.79 0.65
C PRO A 44 -11.65 3.38 0.06
N LEU A 45 -11.01 3.31 -1.11
CA LEU A 45 -10.76 2.05 -1.84
C LEU A 45 -10.16 0.96 -0.93
N VAL A 46 -9.29 1.35 -0.02
CA VAL A 46 -8.68 0.48 1.01
C VAL A 46 -9.71 -0.14 1.95
N GLN A 47 -10.75 0.61 2.36
CA GLN A 47 -11.83 0.08 3.20
C GLN A 47 -12.74 -0.87 2.41
N GLY A 48 -12.99 -0.57 1.14
CA GLY A 48 -13.71 -1.47 0.24
C GLY A 48 -13.01 -2.82 0.07
N LEU A 49 -11.68 -2.81 -0.09
CA LEU A 49 -10.88 -4.04 -0.12
C LEU A 49 -10.98 -4.87 1.16
N ARG A 50 -11.00 -4.21 2.32
CA ARG A 50 -11.17 -4.91 3.62
C ARG A 50 -12.51 -5.61 3.72
N LEU A 51 -13.59 -4.97 3.27
CA LEU A 51 -14.94 -5.55 3.25
C LEU A 51 -15.00 -6.82 2.42
N LEU A 52 -14.41 -6.79 1.22
CA LEU A 52 -14.46 -7.92 0.29
C LEU A 52 -13.75 -9.19 0.79
N VAL A 53 -12.78 -9.06 1.68
CA VAL A 53 -12.01 -10.20 2.20
C VAL A 53 -12.35 -10.52 3.65
N ASN A 54 -13.44 -9.97 4.20
CA ASN A 54 -13.80 -10.10 5.63
C ASN A 54 -12.62 -9.73 6.54
N GLY A 55 -11.92 -8.64 6.19
CA GLY A 55 -10.75 -8.17 6.93
C GLY A 55 -11.12 -7.49 8.26
N PRO A 56 -10.13 -7.15 9.10
CA PRO A 56 -10.36 -6.49 10.38
C PRO A 56 -11.05 -5.12 10.19
N SER A 57 -12.08 -4.85 10.97
CA SER A 57 -12.86 -3.63 10.86
C SER A 57 -13.13 -3.00 12.22
N ASP A 58 -12.71 -1.73 12.39
CA ASP A 58 -12.98 -0.93 13.58
C ASP A 58 -14.31 -0.17 13.48
N GLN A 59 -14.71 0.18 12.25
CA GLN A 59 -15.88 1.02 11.99
C GLN A 59 -17.08 0.22 11.47
N LEU A 60 -16.85 -1.00 11.01
CA LEU A 60 -17.87 -1.86 10.44
C LEU A 60 -18.52 -2.81 11.45
N ALA A 61 -18.08 -2.79 12.71
CA ALA A 61 -18.79 -3.47 13.81
C ALA A 61 -20.23 -2.98 14.01
N GLN A 62 -20.63 -1.88 13.36
CA GLN A 62 -21.99 -1.37 13.33
C GLN A 62 -22.80 -1.83 12.09
N LEU A 63 -22.14 -2.45 11.10
CA LEU A 63 -22.85 -3.12 10.02
C LEU A 63 -23.33 -4.49 10.51
N PRO A 64 -24.53 -4.93 10.09
CA PRO A 64 -24.96 -6.28 10.40
C PRO A 64 -23.92 -7.27 9.90
N GLU A 65 -23.58 -8.28 10.71
CA GLU A 65 -22.82 -9.42 10.21
C GLU A 65 -23.55 -9.94 8.96
N PRO A 66 -22.84 -10.15 7.84
CA PRO A 66 -23.47 -10.71 6.66
C PRO A 66 -24.02 -12.09 7.06
N ASP A 67 -25.33 -12.27 6.94
CA ASP A 67 -25.94 -13.60 6.98
C ASP A 67 -25.25 -14.47 5.93
N GLU A 68 -25.21 -15.79 6.14
CA GLU A 68 -24.57 -16.75 5.22
C GLU A 68 -25.01 -16.58 3.75
N ASP A 69 -26.17 -15.95 3.54
CA ASP A 69 -26.76 -15.68 2.22
C ASP A 69 -26.43 -14.26 1.68
N CYS A 70 -25.68 -13.43 2.39
CA CYS A 70 -25.36 -12.07 1.95
C CYS A 70 -24.01 -12.02 1.23
N VAL A 71 -24.04 -11.86 -0.08
CA VAL A 71 -22.84 -11.69 -0.91
C VAL A 71 -22.56 -10.20 -1.10
N VAL A 72 -21.43 -9.74 -0.58
CA VAL A 72 -20.95 -8.38 -0.84
C VAL A 72 -20.22 -8.37 -2.19
N GLU A 73 -20.83 -7.73 -3.19
CA GLU A 73 -20.18 -7.53 -4.48
C GLU A 73 -19.45 -6.18 -4.56
N PRO A 74 -18.23 -6.16 -5.11
CA PRO A 74 -17.53 -4.91 -5.33
C PRO A 74 -18.26 -4.06 -6.36
N GLY A 75 -18.39 -2.76 -6.08
CA GLY A 75 -18.81 -1.79 -7.09
C GLY A 75 -17.82 -1.77 -8.27
N ARG A 76 -18.23 -1.16 -9.38
CA ARG A 76 -17.47 -1.17 -10.64
C ARG A 76 -16.02 -0.71 -10.45
N ASP A 77 -15.80 0.41 -9.77
CA ASP A 77 -14.46 1.00 -9.59
C ASP A 77 -13.55 0.13 -8.71
N LEU A 78 -14.13 -0.47 -7.67
CA LEU A 78 -13.40 -1.38 -6.77
C LEU A 78 -13.08 -2.70 -7.49
N ARG A 79 -13.99 -3.23 -8.30
CA ARG A 79 -13.75 -4.43 -9.13
C ARG A 79 -12.62 -4.16 -10.12
N GLN A 80 -12.68 -3.04 -10.85
CA GLN A 80 -11.62 -2.65 -11.78
C GLN A 80 -10.25 -2.50 -11.09
N ALA A 81 -10.20 -1.91 -9.89
CA ALA A 81 -8.96 -1.82 -9.12
C ALA A 81 -8.43 -3.19 -8.70
N LEU A 82 -9.31 -4.11 -8.30
CA LEU A 82 -8.95 -5.49 -7.97
C LEU A 82 -8.41 -6.26 -9.19
N ASP A 83 -9.07 -6.16 -10.33
CA ASP A 83 -8.67 -6.82 -11.58
C ASP A 83 -7.28 -6.32 -12.04
N ILE A 84 -7.01 -5.02 -11.86
CA ILE A 84 -5.70 -4.43 -12.14
C ILE A 84 -4.64 -4.95 -11.16
N LEU A 85 -4.96 -5.03 -9.87
CA LEU A 85 -4.05 -5.57 -8.85
C LEU A 85 -3.79 -7.06 -9.05
N ALA A 86 -4.81 -7.81 -9.51
CA ALA A 86 -4.68 -9.21 -9.88
C ALA A 86 -3.89 -9.43 -11.19
N GLY A 87 -3.67 -8.36 -11.98
CA GLY A 87 -3.01 -8.45 -13.28
C GLY A 87 -3.93 -8.87 -14.42
N GLU A 88 -5.25 -8.92 -14.19
CA GLU A 88 -6.26 -9.30 -15.16
C GLU A 88 -6.54 -8.18 -16.19
N VAL A 89 -6.33 -6.92 -15.78
CA VAL A 89 -6.43 -5.76 -16.68
C VAL A 89 -5.04 -5.20 -16.97
N PRO A 90 -4.64 -5.09 -18.25
CA PRO A 90 -3.35 -4.51 -18.59
C PRO A 90 -3.32 -3.03 -18.21
N VAL A 91 -2.34 -2.64 -17.38
CA VAL A 91 -1.98 -1.24 -17.14
C VAL A 91 -0.81 -0.91 -18.04
N SER A 92 -0.93 0.17 -18.81
CA SER A 92 0.19 0.66 -19.60
C SER A 92 1.34 1.03 -18.65
N VAL A 93 2.39 0.26 -18.71
CA VAL A 93 3.64 0.53 -17.98
C VAL A 93 4.56 1.28 -18.95
N PRO A 94 5.17 2.40 -18.53
CA PRO A 94 6.07 3.14 -19.41
C PRO A 94 7.26 2.27 -19.80
N GLU A 95 7.75 2.49 -21.01
CA GLU A 95 8.96 1.82 -21.47
C GLU A 95 10.15 2.22 -20.60
N LEU A 96 10.99 1.25 -20.26
CA LEU A 96 12.25 1.51 -19.60
C LEU A 96 13.17 2.36 -20.50
N ALA A 97 13.97 3.24 -19.90
CA ALA A 97 15.05 3.90 -20.62
C ALA A 97 15.95 2.83 -21.31
N PRO A 98 16.46 3.08 -22.52
CA PRO A 98 17.18 2.06 -23.29
C PRO A 98 18.30 1.38 -22.53
N ARG A 99 19.04 2.13 -21.72
CA ARG A 99 20.13 1.62 -20.87
C ARG A 99 19.60 0.64 -19.79
N LEU A 100 18.54 1.01 -19.08
CA LEU A 100 17.90 0.15 -18.08
C LEU A 100 17.29 -1.09 -18.74
N ASN A 101 16.62 -0.90 -19.88
CA ASN A 101 16.02 -2.01 -20.63
C ASN A 101 17.07 -3.05 -21.08
N ALA A 102 18.27 -2.62 -21.47
CA ALA A 102 19.36 -3.49 -21.87
C ALA A 102 19.99 -4.25 -20.69
N LEU A 103 20.03 -3.65 -19.50
CA LEU A 103 20.74 -4.19 -18.34
C LEU A 103 19.85 -5.03 -17.41
N MET A 104 18.55 -4.73 -17.35
CA MET A 104 17.63 -5.41 -16.43
C MET A 104 17.25 -6.80 -16.94
N ARG A 105 17.31 -7.79 -16.04
CA ARG A 105 16.82 -9.15 -16.29
C ARG A 105 15.29 -9.17 -16.38
N PRO A 106 14.69 -10.17 -17.05
CA PRO A 106 13.22 -10.26 -17.18
C PRO A 106 12.47 -10.10 -15.85
N TYR A 107 12.90 -10.81 -14.81
CA TYR A 107 12.26 -10.73 -13.50
C TYR A 107 12.39 -9.33 -12.86
N GLN A 108 13.46 -8.57 -13.13
CA GLN A 108 13.61 -7.20 -12.64
C GLN A 108 12.65 -6.24 -13.36
N LYS A 109 12.42 -6.45 -14.66
CA LYS A 109 11.41 -5.71 -15.42
C LYS A 109 9.99 -5.99 -14.91
N GLU A 110 9.71 -7.22 -14.49
CA GLU A 110 8.45 -7.57 -13.82
C GLU A 110 8.29 -6.82 -12.49
N GLY A 111 9.37 -6.74 -11.67
CA GLY A 111 9.33 -6.00 -10.42
C GLY A 111 9.16 -4.50 -10.60
N PHE A 112 9.81 -3.90 -11.60
CA PHE A 112 9.53 -2.52 -12.02
C PHE A 112 8.06 -2.33 -12.42
N SER A 113 7.56 -3.21 -13.29
CA SER A 113 6.16 -3.16 -13.74
C SER A 113 5.17 -3.34 -12.60
N PHE A 114 5.50 -4.18 -11.61
CA PHE A 114 4.70 -4.36 -10.40
C PHE A 114 4.66 -3.08 -9.57
N LEU A 115 5.82 -2.47 -9.27
CA LEU A 115 5.88 -1.19 -8.55
C LEU A 115 5.05 -0.13 -9.24
N TYR A 116 5.24 0.04 -10.54
CA TYR A 116 4.53 1.05 -11.33
C TYR A 116 3.01 0.82 -11.28
N ARG A 117 2.54 -0.39 -11.61
CA ARG A 117 1.09 -0.70 -11.64
C ARG A 117 0.39 -0.48 -10.31
N VAL A 118 1.01 -0.93 -9.21
CA VAL A 118 0.40 -0.83 -7.89
C VAL A 118 0.35 0.64 -7.44
N THR A 119 1.44 1.38 -7.65
CA THR A 119 1.55 2.76 -7.15
C THR A 119 0.76 3.76 -7.97
N GLU A 120 0.58 3.56 -9.28
CA GLU A 120 -0.29 4.41 -10.11
C GLU A 120 -1.78 4.34 -9.71
N ARG A 121 -2.17 3.31 -8.97
CA ARG A 121 -3.53 3.19 -8.43
C ARG A 121 -3.67 3.72 -7.00
N GLY A 122 -2.65 4.44 -6.50
CA GLY A 122 -2.66 5.02 -5.15
C GLY A 122 -2.42 3.99 -4.04
N PHE A 123 -1.96 2.78 -4.39
CA PHE A 123 -1.55 1.78 -3.41
C PHE A 123 -0.04 1.75 -3.20
N GLY A 124 0.39 1.38 -2.03
CA GLY A 124 1.79 1.10 -1.74
C GLY A 124 2.18 -0.34 -2.10
N ALA A 125 3.40 -0.52 -2.57
CA ALA A 125 3.94 -1.80 -3.03
C ALA A 125 5.18 -2.23 -2.26
N CYS A 126 5.34 -3.53 -2.03
CA CYS A 126 6.52 -4.13 -1.41
C CYS A 126 7.23 -5.07 -2.37
N LEU A 127 8.50 -4.80 -2.69
CA LEU A 127 9.41 -5.78 -3.29
C LEU A 127 10.09 -6.57 -2.18
N ALA A 128 9.66 -7.81 -2.02
CA ALA A 128 10.10 -8.73 -0.99
C ALA A 128 11.04 -9.83 -1.54
N ASP A 129 11.75 -9.52 -2.61
CA ASP A 129 12.72 -10.41 -3.26
C ASP A 129 13.89 -10.72 -2.34
N ASP A 130 14.46 -11.91 -2.46
CA ASP A 130 15.67 -12.30 -1.74
C ASP A 130 16.82 -11.30 -1.98
N MET A 131 17.78 -11.27 -1.05
CA MET A 131 18.96 -10.40 -1.16
C MET A 131 19.75 -10.67 -2.45
N GLY A 132 20.19 -9.60 -3.13
CA GLY A 132 20.97 -9.69 -4.37
C GLY A 132 20.14 -9.91 -5.64
N LEU A 133 18.81 -9.86 -5.60
CA LEU A 133 17.96 -9.85 -6.80
C LEU A 133 17.78 -8.48 -7.43
N GLY A 134 18.52 -7.47 -6.95
CA GLY A 134 18.55 -6.12 -7.54
C GLY A 134 17.29 -5.29 -7.28
N LYS A 135 16.79 -5.32 -6.05
CA LYS A 135 15.65 -4.48 -5.62
C LYS A 135 15.93 -3.00 -5.83
N THR A 136 17.15 -2.54 -5.51
CA THR A 136 17.59 -1.15 -5.71
C THR A 136 17.48 -0.74 -7.18
N LEU A 137 17.97 -1.58 -8.10
CA LEU A 137 17.90 -1.31 -9.55
C LEU A 137 16.43 -1.22 -10.03
N GLN A 138 15.54 -2.08 -9.54
CA GLN A 138 14.11 -2.05 -9.87
C GLN A 138 13.46 -0.73 -9.37
N ALA A 139 13.83 -0.28 -8.17
CA ALA A 139 13.35 0.98 -7.60
C ALA A 139 13.93 2.21 -8.33
N ILE A 140 15.21 2.17 -8.74
CA ILE A 140 15.82 3.22 -9.59
C ILE A 140 15.10 3.31 -10.93
N ALA A 141 14.78 2.17 -11.56
CA ALA A 141 14.03 2.15 -12.81
C ALA A 141 12.64 2.75 -12.65
N TRP A 142 11.97 2.49 -11.52
CA TRP A 142 10.69 3.10 -11.19
C TRP A 142 10.80 4.62 -10.98
N LEU A 143 11.79 5.11 -10.25
CA LEU A 143 12.04 6.54 -10.08
C LEU A 143 12.40 7.23 -11.39
N ASP A 144 13.20 6.59 -12.26
CA ASP A 144 13.51 7.13 -13.58
C ASP A 144 12.27 7.24 -14.48
N ALA A 145 11.36 6.28 -14.42
CA ALA A 145 10.09 6.37 -15.12
C ALA A 145 9.25 7.57 -14.62
N LEU A 146 9.13 7.76 -13.29
CA LEU A 146 8.43 8.90 -12.71
C LEU A 146 9.09 10.24 -13.09
N ARG A 147 10.43 10.29 -13.14
CA ARG A 147 11.19 11.47 -13.61
C ARG A 147 10.82 11.80 -15.06
N ARG A 148 10.86 10.82 -15.94
CA ARG A 148 10.56 11.01 -17.38
C ARG A 148 9.12 11.43 -17.64
N GLU A 149 8.22 11.12 -16.74
CA GLU A 149 6.81 11.57 -16.77
C GLU A 149 6.62 12.94 -16.10
N GLY A 150 7.68 13.61 -15.65
CA GLY A 150 7.59 14.91 -14.96
C GLY A 150 7.01 14.83 -13.54
N ARG A 151 6.86 13.62 -12.98
CA ARG A 151 6.23 13.40 -11.66
C ARG A 151 7.13 13.78 -10.49
N LEU A 152 8.42 14.01 -10.73
CA LEU A 152 9.40 14.42 -9.73
C LEU A 152 9.80 15.88 -9.88
N GLU A 153 9.01 16.66 -10.64
CA GLU A 153 9.19 18.11 -10.75
C GLU A 153 8.59 18.80 -9.51
N GLY A 154 9.31 19.75 -8.96
CA GLY A 154 8.92 20.50 -7.75
C GLY A 154 9.45 19.89 -6.46
N LEU A 155 8.95 18.75 -5.99
CA LEU A 155 9.50 18.03 -4.85
C LEU A 155 10.17 16.73 -5.29
N PRO A 156 11.36 16.40 -4.79
CA PRO A 156 12.04 15.13 -5.08
C PRO A 156 11.32 13.95 -4.37
N ALA A 157 11.55 12.74 -4.86
CA ALA A 157 11.23 11.54 -4.12
C ALA A 157 12.07 11.44 -2.84
N LEU A 158 11.54 10.81 -1.79
CA LEU A 158 12.28 10.53 -0.55
C LEU A 158 12.65 9.05 -0.48
N ILE A 159 13.92 8.76 -0.32
CA ILE A 159 14.42 7.41 -0.06
C ILE A 159 14.92 7.35 1.39
N VAL A 160 14.45 6.38 2.15
CA VAL A 160 14.90 6.14 3.53
C VAL A 160 15.57 4.77 3.59
N ALA A 161 16.86 4.77 3.89
CA ALA A 161 17.69 3.56 3.85
C ALA A 161 18.64 3.47 5.08
N PRO A 162 19.23 2.30 5.37
CA PRO A 162 20.35 2.20 6.29
C PRO A 162 21.54 3.08 5.85
N ALA A 163 22.29 3.61 6.82
CA ALA A 163 23.45 4.49 6.54
C ALA A 163 24.49 3.85 5.61
N SER A 164 24.69 2.54 5.73
CA SER A 164 25.61 1.76 4.90
C SER A 164 25.22 1.68 3.43
N LEU A 165 23.97 1.99 3.07
CA LEU A 165 23.46 1.89 1.70
C LEU A 165 23.36 3.24 0.98
N LEU A 166 23.60 4.38 1.67
CA LEU A 166 23.45 5.72 1.08
C LEU A 166 24.35 5.91 -0.15
N SER A 167 25.63 5.57 -0.04
CA SER A 167 26.58 5.68 -1.15
C SER A 167 26.25 4.71 -2.28
N ASN A 168 25.87 3.48 -1.93
CA ASN A 168 25.49 2.47 -2.92
C ASN A 168 24.30 2.93 -3.77
N TRP A 169 23.27 3.54 -3.16
CA TRP A 169 22.14 4.09 -3.88
C TRP A 169 22.56 5.18 -4.87
N LYS A 170 23.46 6.08 -4.44
CA LYS A 170 23.97 7.14 -5.29
C LYS A 170 24.76 6.58 -6.47
N GLU A 171 25.70 5.67 -6.21
CA GLU A 171 26.52 5.02 -7.23
C GLU A 171 25.68 4.21 -8.24
N GLU A 172 24.68 3.46 -7.76
CA GLU A 172 23.78 2.72 -8.62
C GLU A 172 22.91 3.66 -9.47
N ALA A 173 22.39 4.75 -8.91
CA ALA A 173 21.64 5.76 -9.66
C ALA A 173 22.50 6.40 -10.76
N GLU A 174 23.70 6.85 -10.44
CA GLU A 174 24.65 7.42 -11.40
C GLU A 174 25.04 6.42 -12.52
N ARG A 175 25.19 5.15 -12.14
CA ARG A 175 25.55 4.08 -13.08
C ARG A 175 24.42 3.69 -14.02
N PHE A 176 23.19 3.54 -13.52
CA PHE A 176 22.07 2.94 -14.27
C PHE A 176 21.10 3.99 -14.85
N ALA A 177 20.92 5.10 -14.15
CA ALA A 177 20.04 6.19 -14.54
C ALA A 177 20.72 7.56 -14.29
N PRO A 178 21.76 7.93 -15.06
CA PRO A 178 22.58 9.10 -14.80
C PRO A 178 21.80 10.42 -14.82
N GLU A 179 20.65 10.45 -15.47
CA GLU A 179 19.76 11.62 -15.47
C GLU A 179 18.90 11.73 -14.19
N LEU A 180 18.86 10.69 -13.36
CA LEU A 180 18.18 10.69 -12.06
C LEU A 180 19.09 11.32 -11.01
N ALA A 181 19.02 12.63 -10.84
CA ALA A 181 19.82 13.35 -9.85
C ALA A 181 19.40 12.98 -8.42
N LEU A 182 20.25 12.23 -7.71
CA LEU A 182 20.06 11.81 -6.33
C LEU A 182 20.97 12.60 -5.40
N ARG A 183 20.45 13.10 -4.29
CA ARG A 183 21.20 13.81 -3.25
C ARG A 183 21.10 13.12 -1.90
N ILE A 184 22.16 13.21 -1.12
CA ILE A 184 22.25 12.61 0.22
C ILE A 184 21.94 13.67 1.27
N MET A 185 20.98 13.41 2.16
CA MET A 185 20.69 14.20 3.35
C MET A 185 21.19 13.43 4.58
N HIS A 186 22.47 13.53 4.87
CA HIS A 186 23.11 12.91 6.03
C HIS A 186 24.42 13.64 6.39
N PRO A 187 24.71 13.87 7.70
CA PRO A 187 25.90 14.64 8.11
C PRO A 187 27.24 14.09 7.63
N SER A 188 27.31 12.80 7.28
CA SER A 188 28.55 12.21 6.73
C SER A 188 28.79 12.53 5.25
N ALA A 189 27.82 13.11 4.55
CA ALA A 189 27.96 13.46 3.15
C ALA A 189 28.56 14.88 3.03
N PRO A 190 29.59 15.08 2.17
CA PRO A 190 30.23 16.40 1.98
C PRO A 190 29.23 17.49 1.55
N ASP A 191 28.28 17.11 0.68
CA ASP A 191 27.24 17.98 0.11
C ASP A 191 25.87 17.64 0.71
N SER A 192 25.81 17.44 2.03
CA SER A 192 24.56 17.10 2.71
C SER A 192 23.53 18.22 2.60
N TRP A 193 22.34 17.87 2.16
CA TRP A 193 21.22 18.80 2.14
C TRP A 193 20.56 18.92 3.51
N GLN A 194 20.07 20.14 3.80
CA GLN A 194 19.21 20.37 4.94
C GLN A 194 17.74 20.21 4.53
N PRO A 195 16.86 19.80 5.46
CA PRO A 195 15.43 19.59 5.15
C PRO A 195 14.73 20.80 4.52
N GLU A 196 15.14 22.01 4.90
CA GLU A 196 14.57 23.27 4.44
C GLU A 196 14.95 23.58 2.99
N GLU A 197 15.99 22.93 2.47
CA GLU A 197 16.46 23.11 1.10
C GLU A 197 15.66 22.24 0.11
N ILE A 198 15.05 21.15 0.57
CA ILE A 198 14.32 20.18 -0.28
C ILE A 198 13.32 20.86 -1.20
N PRO A 199 12.40 21.74 -0.71
CA PRO A 199 11.40 22.37 -1.56
C PRO A 199 11.91 23.52 -2.42
N ARG A 200 13.18 23.91 -2.27
CA ARG A 200 13.74 25.12 -2.89
C ARG A 200 14.76 24.87 -3.98
N ARG A 201 15.23 23.64 -4.10
CA ARG A 201 16.32 23.30 -5.04
C ARG A 201 15.79 22.55 -6.25
N GLU A 202 15.93 23.18 -7.41
CA GLU A 202 15.66 22.60 -8.70
C GLU A 202 16.72 21.56 -9.11
N GLY A 203 16.35 20.65 -10.01
CA GLY A 203 17.26 19.67 -10.59
C GLY A 203 17.62 18.49 -9.68
N CYS A 204 16.91 18.28 -8.56
CA CYS A 204 17.02 17.08 -7.75
C CYS A 204 15.75 16.23 -7.90
N HIS A 205 15.92 14.96 -8.26
CA HIS A 205 14.80 14.05 -8.48
C HIS A 205 14.55 13.13 -7.28
N ALA A 206 15.58 12.86 -6.48
CA ALA A 206 15.44 12.05 -5.26
C ALA A 206 16.41 12.50 -4.17
N VAL A 207 15.94 12.51 -2.92
CA VAL A 207 16.75 12.71 -1.72
C VAL A 207 16.77 11.41 -0.93
N ILE A 208 17.99 10.96 -0.57
CA ILE A 208 18.15 9.78 0.29
C ILE A 208 18.63 10.19 1.67
N THR A 209 18.02 9.60 2.69
CA THR A 209 18.37 9.80 4.10
C THR A 209 18.32 8.51 4.89
N THR A 210 18.72 8.56 6.16
CA THR A 210 18.62 7.40 7.06
C THR A 210 17.33 7.42 7.87
N TYR A 211 16.92 6.24 8.34
CA TYR A 211 15.79 6.08 9.27
C TYR A 211 15.96 6.94 10.54
N GLY A 212 17.20 7.07 11.03
CA GLY A 212 17.50 7.88 12.19
C GLY A 212 17.35 9.38 11.92
N MET A 213 17.80 9.85 10.76
CA MET A 213 17.64 11.25 10.33
C MET A 213 16.18 11.57 10.08
N ALA A 214 15.47 10.74 9.29
CA ALA A 214 14.06 10.95 9.02
C ALA A 214 13.22 11.03 10.31
N ALA A 215 13.52 10.20 11.31
CA ALA A 215 12.83 10.23 12.60
C ALA A 215 13.12 11.47 13.46
N ARG A 216 14.31 12.10 13.27
CA ARG A 216 14.71 13.31 14.00
C ARG A 216 14.41 14.61 13.26
N THR A 217 13.85 14.53 12.06
CA THR A 217 13.58 15.67 11.19
C THR A 217 12.06 15.83 10.98
N PRO A 218 11.34 16.47 11.95
CA PRO A 218 9.88 16.63 11.84
C PRO A 218 9.43 17.40 10.60
N ALA A 219 10.30 18.27 10.05
CA ALA A 219 10.03 19.04 8.83
C ALA A 219 9.67 18.14 7.63
N LEU A 220 10.20 16.91 7.56
CA LEU A 220 9.86 15.98 6.49
C LEU A 220 8.39 15.52 6.53
N ALA A 221 7.78 15.45 7.70
CA ALA A 221 6.37 15.10 7.83
C ALA A 221 5.41 16.22 7.33
N GLY A 222 5.92 17.45 7.23
CA GLY A 222 5.18 18.58 6.65
C GLY A 222 5.23 18.64 5.12
N LEU A 223 6.05 17.81 4.47
CA LEU A 223 6.18 17.75 3.02
C LEU A 223 5.32 16.64 2.43
N HIS A 224 4.80 16.85 1.22
CA HIS A 224 4.04 15.84 0.49
C HIS A 224 4.85 15.34 -0.70
N PHE A 225 5.57 14.25 -0.50
CA PHE A 225 6.48 13.68 -1.48
C PHE A 225 5.73 13.00 -2.65
N PRO A 226 6.18 13.15 -3.90
CA PRO A 226 5.61 12.41 -5.03
C PRO A 226 5.85 10.89 -4.93
N ALA A 227 6.92 10.48 -4.26
CA ALA A 227 7.21 9.08 -3.98
C ALA A 227 8.04 8.93 -2.71
N ILE A 228 7.79 7.88 -1.92
CA ILE A 228 8.61 7.49 -0.76
C ILE A 228 9.02 6.04 -0.91
N ILE A 229 10.31 5.77 -0.77
CA ILE A 229 10.88 4.41 -0.76
C ILE A 229 11.49 4.14 0.60
N LEU A 230 11.12 3.00 1.20
CA LEU A 230 11.85 2.45 2.34
C LEU A 230 12.73 1.30 1.86
N ASP A 231 14.03 1.42 2.01
CA ASP A 231 14.95 0.31 1.78
C ASP A 231 15.28 -0.39 3.10
N GLU A 232 15.42 -1.71 3.06
CA GLU A 232 15.49 -2.58 4.25
C GLU A 232 14.36 -2.24 5.25
N ALA A 233 13.11 -2.32 4.73
CA ALA A 233 11.91 -1.87 5.42
C ALA A 233 11.63 -2.59 6.75
N GLN A 234 12.32 -3.71 7.05
CA GLN A 234 12.30 -4.33 8.38
C GLN A 234 12.78 -3.37 9.50
N ALA A 235 13.43 -2.24 9.15
CA ALA A 235 13.79 -1.20 10.10
C ALA A 235 12.59 -0.59 10.85
N ILE A 236 11.37 -0.70 10.29
CA ILE A 236 10.12 -0.23 10.90
C ILE A 236 9.24 -1.35 11.48
N LYS A 237 9.76 -2.58 11.63
CA LYS A 237 9.01 -3.74 12.13
C LYS A 237 8.37 -3.54 13.51
N ASN A 238 9.02 -2.80 14.38
CA ASN A 238 8.45 -2.46 15.69
C ASN A 238 7.52 -1.25 15.56
N ALA A 239 6.22 -1.52 15.39
CA ALA A 239 5.18 -0.50 15.23
C ALA A 239 5.13 0.54 16.37
N GLY A 240 5.50 0.17 17.60
CA GLY A 240 5.51 1.04 18.79
C GLY A 240 6.72 1.95 18.90
N SER A 241 7.78 1.76 18.10
CA SER A 241 8.99 2.58 18.19
C SER A 241 8.75 4.01 17.69
N ALA A 242 9.48 4.98 18.25
CA ALA A 242 9.44 6.37 17.80
C ALA A 242 9.82 6.48 16.31
N ARG A 243 10.83 5.70 15.90
CA ARG A 243 11.27 5.60 14.48
C ARG A 243 10.13 5.18 13.56
N SER A 244 9.46 4.07 13.87
CA SER A 244 8.36 3.56 13.04
C SER A 244 7.19 4.54 12.99
N ARG A 245 6.86 5.21 14.09
CA ARG A 245 5.82 6.25 14.10
C ARG A 245 6.19 7.42 13.20
N ALA A 246 7.42 7.93 13.30
CA ALA A 246 7.91 9.03 12.46
C ALA A 246 7.90 8.67 10.97
N ILE A 247 8.33 7.47 10.60
CA ILE A 247 8.30 7.03 9.20
C ILE A 247 6.87 6.90 8.68
N ARG A 248 5.93 6.40 9.48
CA ARG A 248 4.52 6.30 9.07
C ARG A 248 3.80 7.66 8.98
N SER A 249 4.32 8.70 9.64
CA SER A 249 3.78 10.07 9.52
C SER A 249 4.24 10.82 8.27
N LEU A 250 5.15 10.26 7.48
CA LEU A 250 5.56 10.84 6.20
C LEU A 250 4.40 10.77 5.19
N HIS A 251 4.21 11.86 4.45
CA HIS A 251 3.18 11.97 3.43
C HIS A 251 3.75 11.81 2.03
N GLY A 252 3.24 10.84 1.29
CA GLY A 252 3.65 10.58 -0.08
C GLY A 252 2.50 10.03 -0.91
N GLU A 253 2.43 10.47 -2.18
CA GLU A 253 1.45 9.95 -3.14
C GLU A 253 1.66 8.48 -3.43
N ARG A 254 2.92 8.10 -3.68
CA ARG A 254 3.34 6.74 -4.00
C ARG A 254 4.27 6.22 -2.93
N ARG A 255 4.06 4.99 -2.49
CA ARG A 255 4.86 4.38 -1.43
C ARG A 255 5.39 3.03 -1.88
N ALA A 256 6.68 2.82 -1.69
CA ALA A 256 7.33 1.55 -1.96
C ALA A 256 8.17 1.09 -0.76
N ALA A 257 8.25 -0.20 -0.56
CA ALA A 257 9.14 -0.81 0.43
C ALA A 257 9.97 -1.91 -0.23
N LEU A 258 11.25 -1.93 0.08
CA LEU A 258 12.19 -2.97 -0.33
C LEU A 258 12.60 -3.74 0.92
N SER A 259 12.49 -5.06 0.90
CA SER A 259 12.88 -5.91 2.03
C SER A 259 13.31 -7.28 1.52
N GLY A 260 14.34 -7.86 2.13
CA GLY A 260 14.69 -9.27 1.90
C GLY A 260 13.79 -10.22 2.72
N THR A 261 13.17 -9.69 3.78
CA THR A 261 12.41 -10.47 4.77
C THR A 261 11.17 -9.67 5.21
N PRO A 262 10.11 -9.65 4.40
CA PRO A 262 8.95 -8.79 4.66
C PRO A 262 8.18 -9.17 5.94
N VAL A 263 8.21 -10.43 6.34
CA VAL A 263 7.60 -10.94 7.58
C VAL A 263 8.45 -12.12 8.07
N GLU A 264 9.27 -11.92 9.09
CA GLU A 264 10.12 -12.99 9.63
C GLU A 264 9.43 -13.76 10.75
N ASN A 265 8.91 -13.09 11.76
CA ASN A 265 8.53 -13.75 13.00
C ASN A 265 7.20 -13.29 13.61
N ASN A 266 6.58 -12.19 13.13
CA ASN A 266 5.43 -11.64 13.81
C ASN A 266 4.50 -10.89 12.85
N LEU A 267 3.20 -11.14 12.95
CA LEU A 267 2.17 -10.42 12.19
C LEU A 267 2.13 -8.91 12.47
N ASN A 268 2.63 -8.47 13.64
CA ASN A 268 2.79 -7.04 13.93
C ASN A 268 3.81 -6.35 13.02
N GLU A 269 4.80 -7.08 12.50
CA GLU A 269 5.74 -6.56 11.50
C GLU A 269 5.02 -6.30 10.18
N LEU A 270 4.17 -7.24 9.75
CA LEU A 270 3.30 -7.08 8.58
C LEU A 270 2.36 -5.88 8.75
N TRP A 271 1.74 -5.73 9.93
CA TRP A 271 0.88 -4.58 10.22
C TRP A 271 1.64 -3.27 10.06
N SER A 272 2.85 -3.15 10.63
CA SER A 272 3.64 -1.92 10.55
C SER A 272 4.05 -1.56 9.12
N LEU A 273 4.42 -2.55 8.33
CA LEU A 273 4.76 -2.39 6.92
C LEU A 273 3.55 -1.96 6.09
N MET A 274 2.41 -2.66 6.26
CA MET A 274 1.18 -2.34 5.53
C MET A 274 0.60 -1.00 5.95
N GLU A 275 0.71 -0.60 7.21
CA GLU A 275 0.27 0.71 7.68
C GLU A 275 1.10 1.85 7.09
N PHE A 276 2.37 1.61 6.78
CA PHE A 276 3.16 2.55 5.97
C PHE A 276 2.71 2.54 4.51
N LEU A 277 2.59 1.38 3.87
CA LEU A 277 2.28 1.26 2.44
C LEU A 277 0.84 1.67 2.13
N ASN A 278 -0.11 1.10 2.85
CA ASN A 278 -1.55 1.23 2.63
C ASN A 278 -2.25 1.53 3.95
N PRO A 279 -2.20 2.78 4.43
CA PRO A 279 -2.76 3.15 5.73
C PRO A 279 -4.21 2.71 5.88
N GLY A 280 -4.50 2.02 7.00
CA GLY A 280 -5.84 1.51 7.29
C GLY A 280 -6.21 0.19 6.60
N LEU A 281 -5.38 -0.38 5.70
CA LEU A 281 -5.69 -1.66 5.03
C LEU A 281 -5.90 -2.80 6.03
N LEU A 282 -5.11 -2.87 7.07
CA LEU A 282 -5.22 -3.91 8.11
C LEU A 282 -5.98 -3.43 9.36
N GLY A 283 -6.60 -2.26 9.31
CA GLY A 283 -7.30 -1.67 10.44
C GLY A 283 -6.39 -1.19 11.56
N GLY A 284 -6.99 -0.71 12.65
CA GLY A 284 -6.25 -0.32 13.84
C GLY A 284 -5.49 -1.51 14.44
N ARG A 285 -4.37 -1.22 15.10
CA ARG A 285 -3.50 -2.27 15.64
C ARG A 285 -4.22 -3.24 16.57
N LYS A 286 -5.09 -2.74 17.46
CA LYS A 286 -5.86 -3.59 18.39
C LYS A 286 -6.81 -4.53 17.67
N SER A 287 -7.51 -4.03 16.64
CA SER A 287 -8.43 -4.83 15.83
C SER A 287 -7.69 -5.86 14.99
N PHE A 288 -6.53 -5.51 14.45
CA PHE A 288 -5.67 -6.46 13.76
C PHE A 288 -5.19 -7.57 14.67
N GLU A 289 -4.75 -7.26 15.91
CA GLU A 289 -4.34 -8.25 16.89
C GLU A 289 -5.53 -9.15 17.32
N ALA A 290 -6.74 -8.60 17.42
CA ALA A 290 -7.94 -9.39 17.70
C ALA A 290 -8.28 -10.31 16.50
N PHE A 291 -8.29 -9.76 15.29
CA PHE A 291 -8.52 -10.51 14.07
C PHE A 291 -7.52 -11.67 13.90
N THR A 292 -6.23 -11.44 14.10
CA THR A 292 -5.23 -12.49 13.96
C THR A 292 -5.35 -13.60 14.99
N ARG A 293 -5.86 -13.30 16.20
CA ARG A 293 -6.18 -14.32 17.21
C ARG A 293 -7.41 -15.16 16.83
N SER A 294 -8.37 -14.59 16.10
CA SER A 294 -9.56 -15.32 15.66
C SER A 294 -9.32 -16.23 14.45
N LEU A 295 -8.15 -16.15 13.81
CA LEU A 295 -7.80 -16.95 12.64
C LEU A 295 -7.42 -18.40 13.03
N GLU A 296 -8.33 -19.13 13.67
CA GLU A 296 -8.12 -20.53 14.10
C GLU A 296 -7.84 -21.50 12.94
N ARG A 297 -8.28 -21.16 11.72
CA ARG A 297 -8.16 -21.99 10.49
C ARG A 297 -7.06 -21.54 9.53
N GLY A 298 -6.12 -20.71 9.98
CA GLY A 298 -4.97 -20.27 9.18
C GLY A 298 -5.12 -18.88 8.57
N TYR A 299 -4.02 -18.35 8.05
CA TYR A 299 -3.87 -16.96 7.58
C TYR A 299 -4.36 -16.71 6.14
N ALA A 300 -5.23 -17.56 5.58
CA ALA A 300 -5.67 -17.42 4.19
C ALA A 300 -6.39 -16.08 3.89
N PRO A 301 -7.29 -15.55 4.76
CA PRO A 301 -7.91 -14.25 4.53
C PRO A 301 -6.88 -13.11 4.52
N LEU A 302 -5.96 -13.09 5.50
CA LEU A 302 -4.90 -12.10 5.58
C LEU A 302 -3.98 -12.16 4.36
N ARG A 303 -3.60 -13.36 3.94
CA ARG A 303 -2.76 -13.57 2.76
C ARG A 303 -3.44 -13.05 1.49
N ARG A 304 -4.73 -13.29 1.29
CA ARG A 304 -5.49 -12.75 0.15
C ARG A 304 -5.48 -11.21 0.15
N LEU A 305 -5.65 -10.60 1.34
CA LEU A 305 -5.69 -9.14 1.47
C LEU A 305 -4.36 -8.48 1.13
N VAL A 306 -3.22 -9.05 1.54
CA VAL A 306 -1.90 -8.42 1.36
C VAL A 306 -1.18 -8.84 0.08
N ARG A 307 -1.54 -10.00 -0.51
CA ARG A 307 -0.88 -10.56 -1.71
C ARG A 307 -0.76 -9.58 -2.87
N PRO A 308 -1.78 -8.78 -3.22
CA PRO A 308 -1.69 -7.84 -4.34
C PRO A 308 -0.60 -6.77 -4.18
N PHE A 309 -0.16 -6.51 -2.95
CA PHE A 309 0.78 -5.43 -2.61
C PHE A 309 2.20 -5.93 -2.34
N ILE A 310 2.44 -7.24 -2.39
CA ILE A 310 3.74 -7.84 -2.09
C ILE A 310 4.16 -8.74 -3.25
N LEU A 311 5.30 -8.42 -3.87
CA LEU A 311 5.96 -9.29 -4.83
C LEU A 311 7.17 -9.93 -4.15
N ARG A 312 7.20 -11.27 -4.10
CA ARG A 312 8.30 -12.04 -3.52
C ARG A 312 8.81 -13.11 -4.47
N ARG A 313 10.10 -13.10 -4.71
CA ARG A 313 10.82 -14.11 -5.48
C ARG A 313 12.02 -14.60 -4.67
N MET A 314 12.27 -15.89 -4.76
CA MET A 314 13.40 -16.53 -4.08
C MET A 314 14.51 -16.81 -5.09
N LYS A 315 15.76 -16.85 -4.62
CA LYS A 315 16.86 -17.39 -5.41
C LYS A 315 16.66 -18.89 -5.54
N THR A 316 16.56 -19.36 -6.77
CA THR A 316 16.65 -20.79 -7.11
C THR A 316 18.09 -21.19 -7.28
#